data_7c1ff14bc7b06fb08bfd7c474fba9b60
#
_entry.id   7c1ff14bc7b06fb08bfd7c474fba9b60
#
_cell.length_a   1.000
_cell.length_b   1.000
_cell.length_c   1.000
_cell.angle_alpha   90.00
_cell.angle_beta   90.00
_cell.angle_gamma   90.00
#
_symmetry.space_group_name_H-M   'P 1'
#
loop_
_entity.id
_entity.type
_entity.pdbx_description
1 polymer ?
#
loop_
_entity_poly.entity_id
_entity_poly.type
_entity_poly.pdbx_seq_one_letter_code
_entity_poly.pdbx_strand_id
1 'polypeptide(L)'
;MKAAPNKKRGEYMAEFYFIRHGEADYSEKNTKFYRNQGTFMCTLTEKGVEQAKQAAKDERFKGADLILTSPFGRAFHTAAILSKELQVDLKVESDLHEWLSDVVNFDYLDDETAEKYWREFDQNGGKYPDGVERPYETAQMIRDRVFAVLKKYENLKKVIVVSHGTLMSHCLNVSSVKNCEICKWEQDGFYERSFK
;
A
#
# COMPACT_ATOMS: atom_id res chain seq x y z
N MET A 1 -14.22 6.67 35.74
CA MET A 1 -13.58 6.90 34.44
C MET A 1 -12.25 7.64 34.68
N LYS A 2 -11.11 7.01 34.49
CA LYS A 2 -9.80 7.68 34.60
C LYS A 2 -9.55 8.46 33.32
N ALA A 3 -9.30 9.77 33.41
CA ALA A 3 -8.92 10.60 32.27
C ALA A 3 -7.63 10.08 31.65
N ALA A 4 -7.59 9.99 30.31
CA ALA A 4 -6.38 9.67 29.58
C ALA A 4 -5.29 10.72 29.87
N PRO A 5 -4.02 10.34 29.99
CA PRO A 5 -2.94 11.29 30.25
C PRO A 5 -2.80 12.27 29.10
N ASN A 6 -2.71 13.54 29.44
CA ASN A 6 -2.51 14.67 28.53
C ASN A 6 -1.11 14.52 27.87
N LYS A 7 -1.03 13.93 26.67
CA LYS A 7 0.24 13.77 25.93
C LYS A 7 0.69 15.14 25.43
N LYS A 8 1.91 15.52 25.78
CA LYS A 8 2.59 16.73 25.25
C LYS A 8 2.75 16.55 23.72
N ARG A 9 2.37 17.58 22.96
CA ARG A 9 2.61 17.67 21.51
C ARG A 9 4.11 17.46 21.25
N GLY A 10 4.51 16.32 20.69
CA GLY A 10 5.90 15.98 20.37
C GLY A 10 6.39 14.60 20.79
N GLU A 11 5.58 13.76 21.46
CA GLU A 11 5.99 12.44 21.88
C GLU A 11 5.22 11.34 21.13
N TYR A 12 5.98 10.65 20.24
CA TYR A 12 5.69 9.38 19.58
C TYR A 12 4.52 9.37 18.60
N MET A 13 4.80 9.78 17.39
CA MET A 13 4.11 9.22 16.23
C MET A 13 4.74 7.85 15.91
N ALA A 14 3.90 6.85 15.57
CA ALA A 14 4.38 5.54 15.18
C ALA A 14 5.39 5.65 14.02
N GLU A 15 6.44 4.86 14.05
CA GLU A 15 7.30 4.67 12.89
C GLU A 15 6.59 3.74 11.92
N PHE A 16 6.28 4.20 10.72
CA PHE A 16 5.69 3.40 9.67
C PHE A 16 6.75 3.02 8.63
N TYR A 17 6.92 1.71 8.42
CA TYR A 17 7.78 1.16 7.37
C TYR A 17 6.92 0.51 6.31
N PHE A 18 6.84 1.14 5.16
CA PHE A 18 6.16 0.59 3.99
C PHE A 18 7.05 -0.41 3.28
N ILE A 19 6.46 -1.49 2.82
CA ILE A 19 7.11 -2.48 1.97
C ILE A 19 6.18 -2.83 0.81
N ARG A 20 6.70 -2.78 -0.42
CA ARG A 20 5.98 -3.28 -1.58
C ARG A 20 5.91 -4.81 -1.52
N HIS A 21 4.79 -5.39 -1.90
CA HIS A 21 4.65 -6.84 -2.04
C HIS A 21 5.77 -7.46 -2.88
N GLY A 22 6.07 -8.75 -2.65
CA GLY A 22 6.98 -9.55 -3.47
C GLY A 22 6.49 -9.72 -4.91
N GLU A 23 7.30 -10.32 -5.77
CA GLU A 23 6.92 -10.58 -7.16
C GLU A 23 5.61 -11.36 -7.23
N ALA A 24 4.62 -10.79 -7.94
CA ALA A 24 3.28 -11.36 -8.06
C ALA A 24 3.17 -12.32 -9.25
N ASP A 25 2.41 -13.39 -9.06
CA ASP A 25 2.07 -14.33 -10.13
C ASP A 25 0.77 -13.90 -10.81
N TYR A 26 0.88 -13.35 -11.99
CA TYR A 26 -0.26 -12.94 -12.81
C TYR A 26 -0.63 -13.96 -13.89
N SER A 27 -0.07 -15.18 -13.86
CA SER A 27 -0.27 -16.19 -14.89
C SER A 27 -1.73 -16.58 -15.11
N GLU A 28 -2.53 -16.52 -14.02
CA GLU A 28 -3.95 -16.89 -14.05
C GLU A 28 -4.92 -15.71 -13.96
N LYS A 29 -4.45 -14.45 -13.98
CA LYS A 29 -5.30 -13.28 -13.73
C LYS A 29 -6.52 -13.17 -14.65
N ASN A 30 -6.40 -13.66 -15.90
CA ASN A 30 -7.46 -13.59 -16.92
C ASN A 30 -8.12 -14.94 -17.19
N THR A 31 -7.96 -15.94 -16.32
CA THR A 31 -8.67 -17.22 -16.46
C THR A 31 -10.19 -17.03 -16.25
N LYS A 32 -10.98 -17.99 -16.73
CA LYS A 32 -12.44 -17.93 -16.55
C LYS A 32 -12.88 -17.87 -15.08
N PHE A 33 -12.08 -18.41 -14.16
CA PHE A 33 -12.39 -18.41 -12.72
C PHE A 33 -12.04 -17.08 -12.05
N TYR A 34 -11.07 -16.35 -12.59
CA TYR A 34 -10.56 -15.10 -12.02
C TYR A 34 -10.88 -13.87 -12.87
N ARG A 35 -11.76 -14.03 -13.87
CA ARG A 35 -12.13 -12.94 -14.76
C ARG A 35 -12.55 -11.70 -13.97
N ASN A 36 -11.94 -10.56 -14.29
CA ASN A 36 -12.08 -9.27 -13.63
C ASN A 36 -11.54 -9.19 -12.18
N GLN A 37 -11.27 -10.33 -11.52
CA GLN A 37 -10.79 -10.36 -10.14
C GLN A 37 -9.35 -10.89 -9.99
N GLY A 38 -8.77 -11.45 -11.04
CA GLY A 38 -7.46 -12.10 -10.98
C GLY A 38 -6.34 -11.17 -10.54
N THR A 39 -6.39 -9.89 -10.92
CA THR A 39 -5.43 -8.88 -10.49
C THR A 39 -5.47 -8.64 -8.97
N PHE A 40 -6.65 -8.76 -8.34
CA PHE A 40 -6.79 -8.61 -6.90
C PHE A 40 -6.41 -9.88 -6.14
N MET A 41 -6.71 -11.05 -6.72
CA MET A 41 -6.55 -12.36 -6.08
C MET A 41 -5.17 -12.99 -6.27
N CYS A 42 -4.38 -12.56 -7.25
CA CYS A 42 -3.06 -13.12 -7.52
C CYS A 42 -2.16 -13.12 -6.27
N THR A 43 -1.41 -14.21 -6.08
CA THR A 43 -0.46 -14.38 -4.99
C THR A 43 0.97 -14.12 -5.45
N LEU A 44 1.97 -14.62 -4.74
CA LEU A 44 3.37 -14.47 -5.08
C LEU A 44 3.88 -15.64 -5.93
N THR A 45 4.84 -15.35 -6.81
CA THR A 45 5.72 -16.37 -7.41
C THR A 45 6.62 -16.98 -6.32
N GLU A 46 7.30 -18.10 -6.63
CA GLU A 46 8.33 -18.65 -5.75
C GLU A 46 9.42 -17.62 -5.42
N LYS A 47 9.84 -16.84 -6.42
CA LYS A 47 10.77 -15.73 -6.23
C LYS A 47 10.21 -14.64 -5.30
N GLY A 48 8.92 -14.31 -5.45
CA GLY A 48 8.24 -13.36 -4.56
C GLY A 48 8.18 -13.84 -3.11
N VAL A 49 7.97 -15.13 -2.90
CA VAL A 49 8.03 -15.77 -1.57
C VAL A 49 9.42 -15.61 -0.96
N GLU A 50 10.48 -15.88 -1.73
CA GLU A 50 11.84 -15.75 -1.23
C GLU A 50 12.22 -14.29 -0.96
N GLN A 51 11.79 -13.35 -1.80
CA GLN A 51 11.94 -11.91 -1.55
C GLN A 51 11.31 -11.51 -0.21
N ALA A 52 10.10 -11.98 0.09
CA ALA A 52 9.41 -11.68 1.36
C ALA A 52 10.16 -12.25 2.57
N LYS A 53 10.64 -13.51 2.50
CA LYS A 53 11.46 -14.12 3.56
C LYS A 53 12.77 -13.37 3.79
N GLN A 54 13.41 -12.91 2.71
CA GLN A 54 14.63 -12.11 2.82
C GLN A 54 14.35 -10.74 3.46
N ALA A 55 13.25 -10.07 3.08
CA ALA A 55 12.84 -8.80 3.66
C ALA A 55 12.53 -8.91 5.17
N ALA A 56 12.02 -10.05 5.62
CA ALA A 56 11.77 -10.29 7.04
C ALA A 56 13.03 -10.21 7.92
N LYS A 57 14.22 -10.36 7.33
CA LYS A 57 15.52 -10.25 8.05
C LYS A 57 16.01 -8.82 8.24
N ASP A 58 15.29 -7.84 7.69
CA ASP A 58 15.68 -6.43 7.75
C ASP A 58 15.56 -5.90 9.19
N GLU A 59 16.64 -5.29 9.68
CA GLU A 59 16.73 -4.77 11.05
C GLU A 59 15.67 -3.68 11.35
N ARG A 60 15.20 -2.97 10.34
CA ARG A 60 14.15 -1.96 10.48
C ARG A 60 12.84 -2.53 11.00
N PHE A 61 12.58 -3.83 10.78
CA PHE A 61 11.37 -4.52 11.23
C PHE A 61 11.45 -5.05 12.66
N LYS A 62 12.64 -5.08 13.27
CA LYS A 62 12.78 -5.53 14.66
C LYS A 62 11.93 -4.71 15.62
N GLY A 63 11.17 -5.41 16.46
CA GLY A 63 10.31 -4.80 17.46
C GLY A 63 9.08 -4.10 16.88
N ALA A 64 8.64 -4.49 15.69
CA ALA A 64 7.35 -4.03 15.16
C ALA A 64 6.19 -4.52 16.02
N ASP A 65 5.23 -3.64 16.30
CA ASP A 65 4.06 -3.95 17.11
C ASP A 65 2.95 -4.61 16.26
N LEU A 66 2.90 -4.30 14.96
CA LEU A 66 1.83 -4.73 14.07
C LEU A 66 2.27 -4.71 12.61
N ILE A 67 1.72 -5.62 11.82
CA ILE A 67 1.77 -5.59 10.37
C ILE A 67 0.39 -5.22 9.83
N LEU A 68 0.30 -4.16 9.06
CA LEU A 68 -0.88 -3.81 8.27
C LEU A 68 -0.69 -4.29 6.84
N THR A 69 -1.75 -4.74 6.19
CA THR A 69 -1.68 -5.17 4.80
C THR A 69 -2.90 -4.79 3.98
N SER A 70 -2.65 -4.55 2.70
CA SER A 70 -3.68 -4.54 1.67
C SER A 70 -4.43 -5.89 1.63
N PRO A 71 -5.73 -5.89 1.26
CA PRO A 71 -6.50 -7.12 1.05
C PRO A 71 -6.08 -7.90 -0.21
N PHE A 72 -5.32 -7.29 -1.15
CA PHE A 72 -4.95 -7.94 -2.40
C PHE A 72 -3.98 -9.09 -2.17
N GLY A 73 -4.25 -10.24 -2.80
CA GLY A 73 -3.60 -11.53 -2.54
C GLY A 73 -2.07 -11.47 -2.46
N ARG A 74 -1.41 -10.77 -3.39
CA ARG A 74 0.06 -10.60 -3.39
C ARG A 74 0.61 -9.85 -2.18
N ALA A 75 -0.09 -8.82 -1.71
CA ALA A 75 0.30 -8.08 -0.52
C ALA A 75 0.00 -8.87 0.74
N PHE A 76 -1.19 -9.48 0.81
CA PHE A 76 -1.57 -10.34 1.91
C PHE A 76 -0.62 -11.53 2.07
N HIS A 77 -0.22 -12.19 0.96
CA HIS A 77 0.73 -13.31 0.98
C HIS A 77 2.11 -12.84 1.49
N THR A 78 2.60 -11.68 1.05
CA THR A 78 3.83 -11.07 1.57
C THR A 78 3.72 -10.83 3.08
N ALA A 79 2.63 -10.21 3.53
CA ALA A 79 2.40 -9.91 4.93
C ALA A 79 2.29 -11.16 5.81
N ALA A 80 1.66 -12.23 5.32
CA ALA A 80 1.57 -13.50 6.03
C ALA A 80 2.96 -14.14 6.23
N ILE A 81 3.85 -14.04 5.23
CA ILE A 81 5.24 -14.49 5.37
C ILE A 81 5.96 -13.65 6.42
N LEU A 82 5.87 -12.31 6.34
CA LEU A 82 6.50 -11.43 7.34
C LEU A 82 5.97 -11.71 8.75
N SER A 83 4.66 -11.86 8.92
CA SER A 83 4.03 -12.16 10.21
C SER A 83 4.56 -13.45 10.81
N LYS A 84 4.70 -14.51 10.00
CA LYS A 84 5.25 -15.79 10.42
C LYS A 84 6.74 -15.69 10.83
N GLU A 85 7.55 -15.01 10.02
CA GLU A 85 9.00 -14.92 10.27
C GLU A 85 9.32 -13.98 11.46
N LEU A 86 8.57 -12.89 11.62
CA LEU A 86 8.77 -11.89 12.67
C LEU A 86 8.01 -12.20 13.96
N GLN A 87 7.05 -13.12 13.92
CA GLN A 87 6.11 -13.42 15.03
C GLN A 87 5.33 -12.16 15.47
N VAL A 88 4.88 -11.37 14.50
CA VAL A 88 4.12 -10.14 14.68
C VAL A 88 2.71 -10.31 14.11
N ASP A 89 1.71 -9.85 14.85
CA ASP A 89 0.31 -9.91 14.43
C ASP A 89 0.07 -9.15 13.13
N LEU A 90 -0.86 -9.68 12.32
CA LEU A 90 -1.25 -9.17 11.01
C LEU A 90 -2.69 -8.66 11.03
N LYS A 91 -2.91 -7.47 10.47
CA LYS A 91 -4.25 -6.90 10.27
C LYS A 91 -4.44 -6.40 8.84
N VAL A 92 -5.58 -6.74 8.24
CA VAL A 92 -5.96 -6.25 6.91
C VAL A 92 -6.65 -4.90 7.03
N GLU A 93 -6.22 -3.94 6.23
CA GLU A 93 -6.87 -2.63 6.05
C GLU A 93 -7.24 -2.47 4.57
N SER A 94 -8.54 -2.36 4.28
CA SER A 94 -9.05 -2.29 2.91
C SER A 94 -8.47 -1.10 2.15
N ASP A 95 -8.31 0.04 2.84
CA ASP A 95 -7.79 1.29 2.27
C ASP A 95 -6.28 1.27 1.95
N LEU A 96 -5.60 0.12 2.13
CA LEU A 96 -4.23 -0.11 1.67
C LEU A 96 -4.16 -0.81 0.31
N HIS A 97 -5.29 -0.96 -0.41
CA HIS A 97 -5.33 -1.52 -1.77
C HIS A 97 -4.50 -0.71 -2.77
N GLU A 98 -4.14 -1.31 -3.92
CA GLU A 98 -3.45 -0.61 -5.00
C GLU A 98 -4.37 0.43 -5.67
N TRP A 99 -3.81 1.34 -6.45
CA TRP A 99 -4.55 2.23 -7.32
C TRP A 99 -5.64 1.48 -8.11
N LEU A 100 -6.81 2.07 -8.20
CA LEU A 100 -7.96 1.51 -8.92
C LEU A 100 -8.27 2.30 -10.18
N SER A 101 -8.54 1.59 -11.26
CA SER A 101 -9.03 2.16 -12.51
C SER A 101 -10.52 2.50 -12.48
N ASP A 102 -11.26 1.97 -11.51
CA ASP A 102 -12.66 2.31 -11.24
C ASP A 102 -12.94 2.27 -9.73
N VAL A 103 -13.00 3.46 -9.11
CA VAL A 103 -13.33 3.61 -7.69
C VAL A 103 -14.83 3.59 -7.42
N VAL A 104 -15.66 3.79 -8.45
CA VAL A 104 -17.11 3.80 -8.31
C VAL A 104 -17.64 2.38 -8.06
N ASN A 105 -17.12 1.41 -8.83
CA ASN A 105 -17.50 0.01 -8.71
C ASN A 105 -16.47 -0.84 -7.96
N PHE A 106 -15.36 -0.26 -7.57
CA PHE A 106 -14.21 -0.98 -7.01
C PHE A 106 -13.73 -2.10 -7.95
N ASP A 107 -13.45 -1.74 -9.19
CA ASP A 107 -13.07 -2.70 -10.23
C ASP A 107 -11.73 -2.34 -10.89
N TYR A 108 -11.07 -3.37 -11.43
CA TYR A 108 -9.86 -3.21 -12.23
C TYR A 108 -10.18 -2.88 -13.69
N LEU A 109 -11.38 -3.20 -14.15
CA LEU A 109 -11.78 -3.18 -15.56
C LEU A 109 -11.00 -4.21 -16.41
N ASP A 110 -11.04 -4.08 -17.74
CA ASP A 110 -10.17 -4.84 -18.62
C ASP A 110 -8.75 -4.22 -18.68
N ASP A 111 -7.77 -5.02 -19.09
CA ASP A 111 -6.36 -4.61 -19.15
C ASP A 111 -6.14 -3.37 -20.02
N GLU A 112 -6.84 -3.25 -21.17
CA GLU A 112 -6.68 -2.14 -22.10
C GLU A 112 -7.18 -0.82 -21.48
N THR A 113 -8.37 -0.84 -20.90
CA THR A 113 -8.97 0.32 -20.24
C THR A 113 -8.19 0.72 -19.00
N ALA A 114 -7.78 -0.24 -18.18
CA ALA A 114 -6.99 0.03 -16.97
C ALA A 114 -5.62 0.64 -17.32
N GLU A 115 -4.94 0.13 -18.36
CA GLU A 115 -3.67 0.67 -18.83
C GLU A 115 -3.83 2.09 -19.41
N LYS A 116 -4.88 2.35 -20.17
CA LYS A 116 -5.19 3.68 -20.69
C LYS A 116 -5.37 4.68 -19.54
N TYR A 117 -6.14 4.33 -18.53
CA TYR A 117 -6.37 5.20 -17.37
C TYR A 117 -5.11 5.39 -16.54
N TRP A 118 -4.29 4.35 -16.41
CA TRP A 118 -3.02 4.45 -15.69
C TRP A 118 -2.05 5.41 -16.40
N ARG A 119 -1.94 5.34 -17.73
CA ARG A 119 -1.13 6.28 -18.53
C ARG A 119 -1.62 7.71 -18.40
N GLU A 120 -2.94 7.92 -18.45
CA GLU A 120 -3.53 9.24 -18.27
C GLU A 120 -3.25 9.79 -16.87
N PHE A 121 -3.43 8.97 -15.83
CA PHE A 121 -3.10 9.28 -14.45
C PHE A 121 -1.62 9.68 -14.28
N ASP A 122 -0.70 8.90 -14.82
CA ASP A 122 0.73 9.16 -14.74
C ASP A 122 1.12 10.46 -15.48
N GLN A 123 0.65 10.66 -16.71
CA GLN A 123 0.90 11.85 -17.52
C GLN A 123 0.36 13.13 -16.88
N ASN A 124 -0.71 13.06 -16.11
CA ASN A 124 -1.31 14.20 -15.39
C ASN A 124 -0.84 14.31 -13.93
N GLY A 125 0.24 13.64 -13.55
CA GLY A 125 0.80 13.71 -12.20
C GLY A 125 -0.18 13.24 -11.11
N GLY A 126 -0.99 12.22 -11.42
CA GLY A 126 -1.96 11.64 -10.48
C GLY A 126 -3.27 12.43 -10.36
N LYS A 127 -3.57 13.34 -11.29
CA LYS A 127 -4.80 14.14 -11.34
C LYS A 127 -5.68 13.72 -12.51
N TYR A 128 -6.91 14.16 -12.52
CA TYR A 128 -7.73 14.13 -13.74
C TYR A 128 -7.26 15.20 -14.73
N PRO A 129 -7.43 14.98 -16.04
CA PRO A 129 -7.26 16.05 -17.02
C PRO A 129 -8.21 17.21 -16.72
N ASP A 130 -7.80 18.44 -17.06
CA ASP A 130 -8.57 19.65 -16.78
C ASP A 130 -10.00 19.56 -17.35
N GLY A 131 -10.99 19.78 -16.48
CA GLY A 131 -12.40 19.78 -16.84
C GLY A 131 -13.01 18.40 -17.13
N VAL A 132 -12.30 17.32 -16.82
CA VAL A 132 -12.76 15.94 -17.09
C VAL A 132 -12.73 15.12 -15.81
N GLU A 133 -13.88 14.56 -15.45
CA GLU A 133 -13.94 13.54 -14.37
C GLU A 133 -13.65 12.15 -14.95
N ARG A 134 -13.06 11.29 -14.13
CA ARG A 134 -12.71 9.92 -14.46
C ARG A 134 -13.14 8.99 -13.34
N PRO A 135 -13.37 7.69 -13.65
CA PRO A 135 -13.67 6.72 -12.62
C PRO A 135 -12.44 6.27 -11.83
N TYR A 136 -11.22 6.54 -12.31
CA TYR A 136 -10.00 6.10 -11.63
C TYR A 136 -9.66 6.95 -10.41
N GLU A 137 -8.88 6.36 -9.51
CA GLU A 137 -8.43 6.98 -8.29
C GLU A 137 -7.35 8.04 -8.55
N THR A 138 -7.49 9.23 -7.97
CA THR A 138 -6.44 10.27 -8.02
C THR A 138 -5.36 10.02 -6.95
N ALA A 139 -4.17 10.60 -7.15
CA ALA A 139 -3.10 10.56 -6.15
C ALA A 139 -3.51 11.17 -4.81
N GLN A 140 -4.41 12.18 -4.82
CA GLN A 140 -4.93 12.76 -3.59
C GLN A 140 -5.83 11.77 -2.84
N MET A 141 -6.71 11.06 -3.53
CA MET A 141 -7.56 10.02 -2.92
C MET A 141 -6.73 8.91 -2.29
N ILE A 142 -5.63 8.48 -2.97
CA ILE A 142 -4.69 7.51 -2.41
C ILE A 142 -4.10 8.03 -1.09
N ARG A 143 -3.59 9.25 -1.08
CA ARG A 143 -3.01 9.85 0.14
C ARG A 143 -4.02 9.94 1.27
N ASP A 144 -5.23 10.41 0.98
CA ASP A 144 -6.26 10.62 2.00
C ASP A 144 -6.66 9.31 2.69
N ARG A 145 -6.90 8.22 1.90
CA ARG A 145 -7.25 6.92 2.49
C ARG A 145 -6.10 6.30 3.28
N VAL A 146 -4.86 6.39 2.76
CA VAL A 146 -3.69 5.86 3.47
C VAL A 146 -3.46 6.63 4.77
N PHE A 147 -3.52 7.97 4.74
CA PHE A 147 -3.38 8.77 5.94
C PHE A 147 -4.44 8.44 7.01
N ALA A 148 -5.70 8.24 6.58
CA ALA A 148 -6.77 7.80 7.49
C ALA A 148 -6.47 6.45 8.14
N VAL A 149 -5.84 5.51 7.42
CA VAL A 149 -5.37 4.25 8.01
C VAL A 149 -4.26 4.49 9.01
N LEU A 150 -3.19 5.20 8.65
CA LEU A 150 -2.03 5.42 9.53
C LEU A 150 -2.46 6.08 10.85
N LYS A 151 -3.39 7.02 10.79
CA LYS A 151 -3.93 7.71 11.97
C LYS A 151 -4.59 6.77 12.98
N LYS A 152 -5.19 5.66 12.56
CA LYS A 152 -5.78 4.65 13.47
C LYS A 152 -4.73 4.01 14.37
N TYR A 153 -3.46 4.00 13.94
CA TYR A 153 -2.35 3.28 14.57
C TYR A 153 -1.23 4.19 15.10
N GLU A 154 -1.45 5.49 15.15
CA GLU A 154 -0.47 6.49 15.62
C GLU A 154 0.00 6.30 17.06
N ASN A 155 -0.73 5.49 17.85
CA ASN A 155 -0.38 5.19 19.25
C ASN A 155 0.57 3.98 19.41
N LEU A 156 0.85 3.24 18.34
CA LEU A 156 1.85 2.18 18.33
C LEU A 156 3.25 2.79 18.21
N LYS A 157 4.29 1.97 18.42
CA LYS A 157 5.68 2.43 18.26
C LYS A 157 6.18 2.23 16.85
N LYS A 158 5.98 1.03 16.31
CA LYS A 158 6.48 0.64 14.99
C LYS A 158 5.46 -0.23 14.26
N VAL A 159 5.12 0.13 13.03
CA VAL A 159 4.15 -0.55 12.21
C VAL A 159 4.75 -0.84 10.83
N ILE A 160 4.64 -2.08 10.38
CA ILE A 160 4.98 -2.49 9.01
C ILE A 160 3.73 -2.36 8.16
N VAL A 161 3.81 -1.75 6.99
CA VAL A 161 2.69 -1.57 6.06
C VAL A 161 3.01 -2.23 4.73
N VAL A 162 2.38 -3.38 4.48
CA VAL A 162 2.56 -4.13 3.22
C VAL A 162 1.55 -3.64 2.20
N SER A 163 2.03 -3.06 1.11
CA SER A 163 1.19 -2.44 0.10
C SER A 163 1.82 -2.54 -1.30
N HIS A 164 1.63 -1.54 -2.16
CA HIS A 164 1.80 -1.63 -3.60
C HIS A 164 2.64 -0.48 -4.16
N GLY A 165 3.07 -0.64 -5.43
CA GLY A 165 3.99 0.29 -6.07
C GLY A 165 3.41 1.68 -6.28
N THR A 166 2.23 1.80 -6.89
CA THR A 166 1.61 3.10 -7.19
C THR A 166 1.20 3.82 -5.91
N LEU A 167 0.57 3.09 -4.96
CA LEU A 167 0.25 3.67 -3.66
C LEU A 167 1.50 4.23 -2.97
N MET A 168 2.57 3.42 -2.87
CA MET A 168 3.80 3.84 -2.19
C MET A 168 4.47 5.03 -2.89
N SER A 169 4.53 5.05 -4.23
CA SER A 169 5.15 6.16 -4.96
C SER A 169 4.43 7.49 -4.72
N HIS A 170 3.12 7.49 -4.57
CA HIS A 170 2.34 8.70 -4.32
C HIS A 170 2.24 9.10 -2.84
N CYS A 171 2.42 8.16 -1.91
CA CYS A 171 2.43 8.45 -0.46
C CYS A 171 3.81 8.79 0.08
N LEU A 172 4.88 8.20 -0.49
CA LEU A 172 6.26 8.36 0.00
C LEU A 172 7.07 9.28 -0.90
N ASN A 173 6.47 9.75 -1.99
CA ASN A 173 7.09 10.60 -3.00
C ASN A 173 8.42 10.04 -3.52
N VAL A 174 8.40 8.77 -3.90
CA VAL A 174 9.48 8.08 -4.59
C VAL A 174 9.06 7.79 -6.03
N SER A 175 10.00 7.82 -6.97
CA SER A 175 9.69 7.64 -8.40
C SER A 175 9.23 6.22 -8.74
N SER A 176 9.77 5.23 -8.06
CA SER A 176 9.38 3.82 -8.21
C SER A 176 9.83 3.05 -6.97
N VAL A 177 9.19 1.91 -6.73
CA VAL A 177 9.50 1.01 -5.61
C VAL A 177 9.66 -0.40 -6.16
N LYS A 178 10.77 -1.07 -5.87
CA LYS A 178 10.99 -2.48 -6.25
C LYS A 178 10.20 -3.44 -5.37
N ASN A 179 10.00 -4.68 -5.82
CA ASN A 179 9.39 -5.71 -4.98
C ASN A 179 10.18 -5.89 -3.67
N CYS A 180 9.48 -5.95 -2.56
CA CYS A 180 10.01 -6.02 -1.20
C CYS A 180 10.96 -4.87 -0.82
N GLU A 181 10.97 -3.76 -1.55
CA GLU A 181 11.68 -2.56 -1.13
C GLU A 181 10.97 -1.93 0.07
N ILE A 182 11.78 -1.53 1.07
CA ILE A 182 11.31 -0.97 2.33
C ILE A 182 11.62 0.52 2.36
N CYS A 183 10.58 1.32 2.58
CA CYS A 183 10.67 2.77 2.70
C CYS A 183 10.09 3.22 4.04
N LYS A 184 10.78 4.10 4.76
CA LYS A 184 10.22 4.75 5.95
C LYS A 184 9.28 5.87 5.51
N TRP A 185 8.11 5.95 6.16
CA TRP A 185 7.22 7.08 5.98
C TRP A 185 7.69 8.26 6.84
N GLU A 186 7.83 9.42 6.23
CA GLU A 186 8.20 10.66 6.90
C GLU A 186 7.03 11.65 6.78
N GLN A 187 6.51 12.11 7.90
CA GLN A 187 5.33 12.98 7.94
C GLN A 187 5.53 14.28 7.15
N ASP A 188 6.71 14.85 7.22
CA ASP A 188 7.04 16.14 6.58
C ASP A 188 7.05 16.02 5.04
N GLY A 189 7.43 14.86 4.50
CA GLY A 189 7.40 14.58 3.06
C GLY A 189 5.99 14.48 2.47
N PHE A 190 4.99 14.20 3.30
CA PHE A 190 3.60 14.04 2.87
C PHE A 190 2.90 15.38 2.59
N TYR A 191 3.26 16.44 3.32
CA TYR A 191 2.61 17.75 3.21
C TYR A 191 3.29 18.75 2.27
N GLU A 192 4.62 18.76 2.19
CA GLU A 192 5.35 19.80 1.43
C GLU A 192 5.22 19.68 -0.10
N ARG A 193 4.84 18.53 -0.64
CA ARG A 193 4.81 18.29 -2.10
C ARG A 193 3.41 18.28 -2.72
N SER A 194 2.38 18.45 -1.94
CA SER A 194 0.99 18.54 -2.43
C SER A 194 0.65 19.90 -3.07
N PHE A 195 1.57 20.90 -3.01
CA PHE A 195 1.28 22.29 -3.35
C PHE A 195 2.32 22.96 -4.28
N LYS A 196 3.12 22.19 -5.03
CA LYS A 196 4.00 22.78 -6.06
C LYS A 196 3.63 22.31 -7.44
#